data_8a31770c06bb2a7fb176c1ecb1f421b2
#
_entry.id   8a31770c06bb2a7fb176c1ecb1f421b2
#
_cell.length_a   1.000
_cell.length_b   1.000
_cell.length_c   1.000
_cell.angle_alpha   90.00
_cell.angle_beta   90.00
_cell.angle_gamma   90.00
#
_symmetry.space_group_name_H-M   'P 1'
#
loop_
_entity.id
_entity.type
_entity.pdbx_description
1 polymer ?
#
loop_
_entity_poly.entity_id
_entity_poly.type
_entity_poly.pdbx_seq_one_letter_code
_entity_poly.pdbx_strand_id
1 'polypeptide(L)'
;MIVDFHTHTYPDKIASKTLELLVSRSKTKPASDGTLAGLQHSMTQSGVDISVVLPVVTAPHQVERINAVAKTVTAQFTGSGVWSFGGIHPGNDNYKEILNGIKSAGLKGIKLHPDYQDAMFNDIRYKRIISYATELGLVVVVHAGVDIGLPSVTHCTPDMVCEVLDEVQPERLVLAHMGGWNLWDEVLAKLCGRNVYMDTAFSYGEIAWLSGAEHRWKLASEEMFLKLIKAHGADRIVFGTDSPWTDQKRAIKDIQALPLSDEDKKKILGENALQLLGLPDAE
;
A
#
# COMPACT_ATOMS: atom_id res chain seq x y z
N MET A 1 18.41 6.97 0.92
CA MET A 1 17.71 5.91 0.15
C MET A 1 16.23 6.24 0.11
N ILE A 2 15.57 6.04 -1.04
CA ILE A 2 14.13 6.27 -1.21
C ILE A 2 13.45 4.92 -1.46
N VAL A 3 12.45 4.59 -0.64
CA VAL A 3 11.70 3.34 -0.71
C VAL A 3 10.23 3.66 -0.99
N ASP A 4 9.75 3.27 -2.17
CA ASP A 4 8.33 3.33 -2.51
C ASP A 4 7.64 2.04 -2.01
N PHE A 5 6.97 2.16 -0.88
CA PHE A 5 6.39 1.02 -0.16
C PHE A 5 5.04 0.55 -0.72
N HIS A 6 4.48 1.27 -1.71
CA HIS A 6 3.18 0.94 -2.27
C HIS A 6 3.16 1.14 -3.79
N THR A 7 3.38 0.06 -4.50
CA THR A 7 3.29 0.03 -5.98
C THR A 7 2.51 -1.18 -6.45
N HIS A 8 1.99 -1.11 -7.67
CA HIS A 8 1.29 -2.21 -8.33
C HIS A 8 1.87 -2.47 -9.70
N THR A 9 2.03 -3.74 -10.03
CA THR A 9 2.39 -4.18 -11.38
C THR A 9 1.52 -5.36 -11.81
N TYR A 10 1.31 -5.48 -13.08
CA TYR A 10 0.54 -6.55 -13.70
C TYR A 10 1.42 -7.30 -14.70
N PRO A 11 1.25 -8.62 -14.88
CA PRO A 11 1.92 -9.35 -15.94
C PRO A 11 1.65 -8.69 -17.30
N ASP A 12 2.68 -8.55 -18.15
CA ASP A 12 2.63 -7.83 -19.44
C ASP A 12 1.43 -8.18 -20.30
N LYS A 13 1.08 -9.48 -20.35
CA LYS A 13 -0.05 -9.99 -21.14
C LYS A 13 -1.42 -9.42 -20.74
N ILE A 14 -1.56 -8.92 -19.52
CA ILE A 14 -2.83 -8.43 -18.98
C ILE A 14 -2.77 -6.97 -18.51
N ALA A 15 -1.60 -6.35 -18.46
CA ALA A 15 -1.39 -5.02 -17.89
C ALA A 15 -2.31 -3.96 -18.53
N SER A 16 -2.28 -3.83 -19.87
CA SER A 16 -3.12 -2.86 -20.58
C SER A 16 -4.61 -3.06 -20.28
N LYS A 17 -5.10 -4.31 -20.43
CA LYS A 17 -6.52 -4.61 -20.19
C LYS A 17 -6.93 -4.39 -18.73
N THR A 18 -6.05 -4.68 -17.79
CA THR A 18 -6.28 -4.44 -16.37
C THR A 18 -6.38 -2.94 -16.09
N LEU A 19 -5.44 -2.15 -16.61
CA LEU A 19 -5.47 -0.70 -16.48
C LEU A 19 -6.73 -0.10 -17.12
N GLU A 20 -7.11 -0.53 -18.31
CA GLU A 20 -8.34 -0.08 -18.98
C GLU A 20 -9.57 -0.30 -18.09
N LEU A 21 -9.68 -1.48 -17.46
CA LEU A 21 -10.78 -1.78 -16.53
C LEU A 21 -10.75 -0.87 -15.30
N LEU A 22 -9.60 -0.70 -14.67
CA LEU A 22 -9.45 0.14 -13.47
C LEU A 22 -9.70 1.62 -13.78
N VAL A 23 -9.15 2.13 -14.89
CA VAL A 23 -9.39 3.47 -15.40
C VAL A 23 -10.88 3.72 -15.71
N SER A 24 -11.58 2.71 -16.26
CA SER A 24 -13.01 2.83 -16.54
C SER A 24 -13.86 3.06 -15.27
N ARG A 25 -13.38 2.59 -14.12
CA ARG A 25 -14.01 2.75 -12.80
C ARG A 25 -13.58 4.04 -12.11
N SER A 26 -12.29 4.22 -11.93
CA SER A 26 -11.73 5.35 -11.17
C SER A 26 -11.76 6.68 -11.93
N LYS A 27 -11.74 6.63 -13.27
CA LYS A 27 -11.57 7.78 -14.17
C LYS A 27 -10.23 8.50 -13.99
N THR A 28 -9.27 7.87 -13.34
CA THR A 28 -7.90 8.41 -13.16
C THR A 28 -7.00 7.98 -14.32
N LYS A 29 -6.03 8.81 -14.63
CA LYS A 29 -5.03 8.53 -15.68
C LYS A 29 -3.79 7.92 -15.04
N PRO A 30 -3.36 6.71 -15.42
CA PRO A 30 -2.13 6.14 -14.90
C PRO A 30 -0.90 6.89 -15.40
N ALA A 31 0.11 6.98 -14.56
CA ALA A 31 1.41 7.62 -14.85
C ALA A 31 2.38 6.65 -15.55
N SER A 32 2.14 5.35 -15.51
CA SER A 32 2.93 4.33 -16.20
C SER A 32 2.02 3.24 -16.80
N ASP A 33 2.62 2.31 -17.54
CA ASP A 33 1.90 1.23 -18.24
C ASP A 33 1.49 0.05 -17.33
N GLY A 34 1.82 0.13 -16.02
CA GLY A 34 1.51 -0.90 -15.03
C GLY A 34 2.29 -2.20 -15.19
N THR A 35 3.32 -2.23 -16.03
CA THR A 35 4.22 -3.39 -16.15
C THR A 35 5.38 -3.29 -15.14
N LEU A 36 6.07 -4.40 -14.90
CA LEU A 36 7.29 -4.42 -14.10
C LEU A 36 8.39 -3.57 -14.75
N ALA A 37 8.53 -3.64 -16.07
CA ALA A 37 9.49 -2.83 -16.82
C ALA A 37 9.15 -1.32 -16.73
N GLY A 38 7.88 -0.96 -16.77
CA GLY A 38 7.41 0.40 -16.56
C GLY A 38 7.73 0.91 -15.17
N LEU A 39 7.56 0.09 -14.14
CA LEU A 39 7.95 0.43 -12.76
C LEU A 39 9.46 0.67 -12.64
N GLN A 40 10.30 -0.25 -13.16
CA GLN A 40 11.76 -0.10 -13.14
C GLN A 40 12.25 1.16 -13.89
N HIS A 41 11.60 1.47 -15.02
CA HIS A 41 11.87 2.72 -15.73
C HIS A 41 11.52 3.94 -14.86
N SER A 42 10.37 3.95 -14.23
CA SER A 42 9.94 5.01 -13.31
C SER A 42 10.92 5.18 -12.14
N MET A 43 11.34 4.07 -11.50
CA MET A 43 12.35 4.09 -10.42
C MET A 43 13.63 4.76 -10.87
N THR A 44 14.16 4.39 -12.03
CA THR A 44 15.38 4.97 -12.60
C THR A 44 15.24 6.48 -12.83
N GLN A 45 14.10 6.94 -13.34
CA GLN A 45 13.85 8.36 -13.66
C GLN A 45 13.60 9.22 -12.41
N SER A 46 13.17 8.59 -11.32
CA SER A 46 12.80 9.27 -10.07
C SER A 46 13.85 9.15 -8.96
N GLY A 47 14.83 8.26 -9.11
CA GLY A 47 15.82 7.98 -8.06
C GLY A 47 15.25 7.15 -6.91
N VAL A 48 14.24 6.32 -7.17
CA VAL A 48 13.72 5.35 -6.20
C VAL A 48 14.65 4.14 -6.16
N ASP A 49 15.16 3.83 -4.97
CA ASP A 49 16.09 2.72 -4.75
C ASP A 49 15.36 1.38 -4.60
N ILE A 50 14.20 1.39 -3.91
CA ILE A 50 13.40 0.19 -3.67
C ILE A 50 11.93 0.49 -3.95
N SER A 51 11.26 -0.40 -4.67
CA SER A 51 9.79 -0.41 -4.82
C SER A 51 9.21 -1.73 -4.33
N VAL A 52 8.18 -1.65 -3.49
CA VAL A 52 7.43 -2.82 -2.99
C VAL A 52 6.17 -2.99 -3.82
N VAL A 53 6.12 -4.07 -4.58
CA VAL A 53 4.94 -4.46 -5.36
C VAL A 53 3.92 -5.15 -4.46
N LEU A 54 2.70 -4.63 -4.41
CA LEU A 54 1.59 -5.10 -3.59
C LEU A 54 0.52 -5.77 -4.49
N PRO A 55 0.57 -7.09 -4.70
CA PRO A 55 -0.41 -7.77 -5.54
C PRO A 55 -1.77 -7.85 -4.84
N VAL A 56 -2.85 -7.60 -5.58
CA VAL A 56 -4.22 -7.66 -5.06
C VAL A 56 -4.87 -9.00 -5.47
N VAL A 57 -5.19 -9.82 -4.47
CA VAL A 57 -5.96 -11.06 -4.64
C VAL A 57 -7.44 -10.71 -4.48
N THR A 58 -8.24 -10.89 -5.52
CA THR A 58 -9.66 -10.57 -5.54
C THR A 58 -10.58 -11.79 -5.38
N ALA A 59 -10.02 -13.00 -5.44
CA ALA A 59 -10.75 -14.26 -5.24
C ALA A 59 -9.82 -15.36 -4.70
N PRO A 60 -10.33 -16.29 -3.87
CA PRO A 60 -9.51 -17.33 -3.22
C PRO A 60 -8.66 -18.17 -4.18
N HIS A 61 -9.21 -18.52 -5.36
CA HIS A 61 -8.53 -19.36 -6.35
C HIS A 61 -7.33 -18.68 -7.04
N GLN A 62 -7.13 -17.38 -6.87
CA GLN A 62 -6.02 -16.63 -7.48
C GLN A 62 -4.73 -16.69 -6.66
N VAL A 63 -4.83 -17.05 -5.37
CA VAL A 63 -3.74 -16.93 -4.38
C VAL A 63 -2.47 -17.65 -4.83
N GLU A 64 -2.59 -18.91 -5.25
CA GLU A 64 -1.45 -19.72 -5.65
C GLU A 64 -0.68 -19.08 -6.83
N ARG A 65 -1.41 -18.69 -7.86
CA ARG A 65 -0.82 -18.06 -9.07
C ARG A 65 -0.18 -16.72 -8.74
N ILE A 66 -0.85 -15.89 -7.96
CA ILE A 66 -0.35 -14.55 -7.60
C ILE A 66 0.93 -14.68 -6.76
N ASN A 67 0.95 -15.57 -5.78
CA ASN A 67 2.12 -15.79 -4.93
C ASN A 67 3.29 -16.43 -5.70
N ALA A 68 3.03 -17.26 -6.70
CA ALA A 68 4.06 -17.77 -7.58
C ALA A 68 4.73 -16.64 -8.41
N VAL A 69 3.95 -15.70 -8.92
CA VAL A 69 4.47 -14.49 -9.58
C VAL A 69 5.27 -13.63 -8.60
N ALA A 70 4.73 -13.36 -7.41
CA ALA A 70 5.40 -12.56 -6.37
C ALA A 70 6.78 -13.15 -5.99
N LYS A 71 6.83 -14.47 -5.81
CA LYS A 71 8.09 -15.21 -5.56
C LYS A 71 9.08 -15.02 -6.71
N THR A 72 8.63 -15.14 -7.96
CA THR A 72 9.48 -14.95 -9.14
C THR A 72 10.01 -13.53 -9.22
N VAL A 73 9.16 -12.51 -9.02
CA VAL A 73 9.57 -11.11 -9.02
C VAL A 73 10.63 -10.87 -7.94
N THR A 74 10.38 -11.27 -6.70
CA THR A 74 11.34 -11.09 -5.62
C THR A 74 12.67 -11.81 -5.91
N ALA A 75 12.65 -13.06 -6.36
CA ALA A 75 13.87 -13.82 -6.63
C ALA A 75 14.72 -13.21 -7.76
N GLN A 76 14.10 -12.61 -8.76
CA GLN A 76 14.79 -12.10 -9.95
C GLN A 76 15.17 -10.63 -9.86
N PHE A 77 14.39 -9.81 -9.15
CA PHE A 77 14.49 -8.35 -9.22
C PHE A 77 14.85 -7.66 -7.91
N THR A 78 15.01 -8.39 -6.79
CA THR A 78 15.48 -7.78 -5.53
C THR A 78 16.83 -7.08 -5.70
N GLY A 79 17.74 -7.65 -6.51
CA GLY A 79 19.03 -7.02 -6.82
C GLY A 79 18.94 -5.70 -7.59
N SER A 80 17.78 -5.41 -8.23
CA SER A 80 17.48 -4.13 -8.89
C SER A 80 16.45 -3.30 -8.11
N GLY A 81 16.27 -3.58 -6.81
CA GLY A 81 15.41 -2.81 -5.91
C GLY A 81 13.93 -3.16 -5.98
N VAL A 82 13.48 -4.17 -6.75
CA VAL A 82 12.06 -4.53 -6.78
C VAL A 82 11.79 -5.73 -5.88
N TRP A 83 10.92 -5.51 -4.90
CA TRP A 83 10.44 -6.52 -3.96
C TRP A 83 8.94 -6.74 -4.19
N SER A 84 8.45 -7.97 -4.05
CA SER A 84 7.01 -8.21 -4.08
C SER A 84 6.55 -8.79 -2.74
N PHE A 85 5.42 -8.31 -2.26
CA PHE A 85 4.69 -8.99 -1.20
C PHE A 85 3.85 -10.12 -1.78
N GLY A 86 3.34 -10.99 -0.91
CA GLY A 86 2.33 -11.97 -1.29
C GLY A 86 0.92 -11.41 -1.15
N GLY A 87 -0.06 -12.21 -1.53
CA GLY A 87 -1.47 -11.91 -1.35
C GLY A 87 -2.23 -13.10 -0.79
N ILE A 88 -3.33 -12.82 -0.10
CA ILE A 88 -4.24 -13.82 0.45
C ILE A 88 -5.66 -13.27 0.44
N HIS A 89 -6.65 -14.16 0.38
CA HIS A 89 -8.07 -13.80 0.43
C HIS A 89 -8.71 -14.31 1.73
N PRO A 90 -9.61 -13.55 2.38
CA PRO A 90 -10.27 -14.01 3.63
C PRO A 90 -11.10 -15.30 3.45
N GLY A 91 -11.46 -15.64 2.23
CA GLY A 91 -12.13 -16.90 1.90
C GLY A 91 -11.22 -18.13 1.77
N ASN A 92 -9.92 -18.02 2.07
CA ASN A 92 -9.01 -19.17 2.08
C ASN A 92 -8.95 -19.81 3.46
N ASP A 93 -9.59 -20.96 3.65
CA ASP A 93 -9.59 -21.67 4.93
C ASP A 93 -8.20 -22.16 5.33
N ASN A 94 -7.36 -22.49 4.34
CA ASN A 94 -5.97 -22.91 4.55
C ASN A 94 -4.99 -21.73 4.68
N TYR A 95 -5.42 -20.62 5.27
CA TYR A 95 -4.64 -19.39 5.39
C TYR A 95 -3.25 -19.58 6.04
N LYS A 96 -3.13 -20.51 7.00
CA LYS A 96 -1.84 -20.78 7.64
C LYS A 96 -0.82 -21.39 6.69
N GLU A 97 -1.24 -22.32 5.83
CA GLU A 97 -0.37 -22.92 4.81
C GLU A 97 0.09 -21.85 3.81
N ILE A 98 -0.83 -21.01 3.36
CA ILE A 98 -0.52 -19.92 2.43
C ILE A 98 0.50 -18.96 3.04
N LEU A 99 0.29 -18.50 4.27
CA LEU A 99 1.20 -17.57 4.95
C LEU A 99 2.58 -18.18 5.23
N ASN A 100 2.64 -19.46 5.62
CA ASN A 100 3.90 -20.20 5.72
C ASN A 100 4.62 -20.30 4.36
N GLY A 101 3.88 -20.55 3.29
CA GLY A 101 4.42 -20.56 1.92
C GLY A 101 4.99 -19.21 1.50
N ILE A 102 4.30 -18.11 1.82
CA ILE A 102 4.76 -16.73 1.60
C ILE A 102 6.07 -16.48 2.36
N LYS A 103 6.11 -16.80 3.65
CA LYS A 103 7.31 -16.65 4.49
C LYS A 103 8.49 -17.48 3.97
N SER A 104 8.25 -18.75 3.64
CA SER A 104 9.27 -19.68 3.12
C SER A 104 9.79 -19.27 1.75
N ALA A 105 8.99 -18.55 0.96
CA ALA A 105 9.41 -17.97 -0.32
C ALA A 105 10.27 -16.70 -0.17
N GLY A 106 10.54 -16.24 1.05
CA GLY A 106 11.31 -15.03 1.34
C GLY A 106 10.54 -13.72 1.14
N LEU A 107 9.21 -13.80 0.92
CA LEU A 107 8.38 -12.60 0.82
C LEU A 107 8.22 -11.96 2.22
N LYS A 108 8.34 -10.64 2.28
CA LYS A 108 8.40 -9.90 3.55
C LYS A 108 7.01 -9.55 4.13
N GLY A 109 5.95 -9.68 3.33
CA GLY A 109 4.61 -9.29 3.77
C GLY A 109 3.51 -9.71 2.81
N ILE A 110 2.30 -9.24 3.11
CA ILE A 110 1.09 -9.49 2.34
C ILE A 110 0.31 -8.20 2.08
N LYS A 111 -0.44 -8.15 0.97
CA LYS A 111 -1.44 -7.12 0.68
C LYS A 111 -2.84 -7.68 0.88
N LEU A 112 -3.68 -6.90 1.57
CA LEU A 112 -5.11 -7.09 1.71
C LEU A 112 -5.86 -5.93 1.07
N HIS A 113 -7.01 -6.21 0.45
CA HIS A 113 -7.83 -5.18 -0.17
C HIS A 113 -9.32 -5.47 0.08
N PRO A 114 -9.86 -5.03 1.22
CA PRO A 114 -11.21 -5.37 1.66
C PRO A 114 -12.31 -5.10 0.62
N ASP A 115 -12.24 -3.97 -0.11
CA ASP A 115 -13.23 -3.62 -1.13
C ASP A 115 -13.23 -4.57 -2.32
N TYR A 116 -12.04 -5.01 -2.80
CA TYR A 116 -11.92 -6.02 -3.87
C TYR A 116 -12.15 -7.45 -3.39
N GLN A 117 -12.12 -7.68 -2.08
CA GLN A 117 -12.31 -8.99 -1.46
C GLN A 117 -13.73 -9.16 -0.90
N ASP A 118 -14.57 -8.12 -1.00
CA ASP A 118 -15.96 -8.07 -0.55
C ASP A 118 -16.15 -8.60 0.88
N ALA A 119 -15.34 -8.08 1.80
CA ALA A 119 -15.38 -8.44 3.21
C ALA A 119 -14.96 -7.27 4.09
N MET A 120 -15.70 -7.01 5.17
CA MET A 120 -15.39 -5.96 6.14
C MET A 120 -14.09 -6.27 6.87
N PHE A 121 -13.23 -5.28 7.07
CA PHE A 121 -11.88 -5.47 7.62
C PHE A 121 -11.89 -6.03 9.05
N ASN A 122 -12.91 -5.77 9.83
CA ASN A 122 -13.09 -6.32 11.18
C ASN A 122 -13.67 -7.76 11.19
N ASP A 123 -13.88 -8.41 10.03
CA ASP A 123 -14.31 -9.81 9.96
C ASP A 123 -13.26 -10.73 10.61
N ILE A 124 -13.74 -11.75 11.33
CA ILE A 124 -12.89 -12.73 12.03
C ILE A 124 -11.86 -13.39 11.10
N ARG A 125 -12.17 -13.54 9.81
CA ARG A 125 -11.26 -14.13 8.83
C ARG A 125 -10.01 -13.26 8.61
N TYR A 126 -10.16 -11.94 8.54
CA TYR A 126 -9.01 -11.01 8.49
C TYR A 126 -8.24 -11.01 9.81
N LYS A 127 -8.95 -10.96 10.95
CA LYS A 127 -8.30 -10.99 12.27
C LYS A 127 -7.40 -12.23 12.43
N ARG A 128 -7.85 -13.41 11.98
CA ARG A 128 -7.04 -14.65 11.97
C ARG A 128 -5.83 -14.58 11.04
N ILE A 129 -6.00 -14.04 9.84
CA ILE A 129 -4.91 -13.84 8.86
C ILE A 129 -3.87 -12.90 9.45
N ILE A 130 -4.28 -11.74 9.98
CA ILE A 130 -3.40 -10.72 10.54
C ILE A 130 -2.67 -11.24 11.76
N SER A 131 -3.36 -11.93 12.67
CA SER A 131 -2.76 -12.55 13.85
C SER A 131 -1.65 -13.52 13.45
N TYR A 132 -1.93 -14.44 12.53
CA TYR A 132 -0.93 -15.42 12.11
C TYR A 132 0.20 -14.80 11.27
N ALA A 133 -0.08 -13.78 10.47
CA ALA A 133 0.96 -13.01 9.77
C ALA A 133 1.91 -12.31 10.77
N THR A 134 1.36 -11.79 11.88
CA THR A 134 2.14 -11.18 12.97
C THR A 134 3.05 -12.23 13.65
N GLU A 135 2.55 -13.43 13.96
CA GLU A 135 3.35 -14.54 14.50
C GLU A 135 4.54 -14.91 13.58
N LEU A 136 4.33 -14.80 12.27
CA LEU A 136 5.37 -15.05 11.26
C LEU A 136 6.31 -13.86 11.04
N GLY A 137 6.06 -12.70 11.65
CA GLY A 137 6.80 -11.46 11.43
C GLY A 137 6.63 -10.89 10.02
N LEU A 138 5.50 -11.17 9.35
CA LEU A 138 5.16 -10.61 8.07
C LEU A 138 4.57 -9.21 8.23
N VAL A 139 4.91 -8.30 7.31
CA VAL A 139 4.23 -7.01 7.20
C VAL A 139 2.86 -7.21 6.55
N VAL A 140 1.84 -6.58 7.09
CA VAL A 140 0.50 -6.59 6.50
C VAL A 140 0.18 -5.19 5.98
N VAL A 141 0.00 -5.03 4.67
CA VAL A 141 -0.49 -3.78 4.07
C VAL A 141 -1.94 -3.95 3.70
N VAL A 142 -2.81 -3.05 4.16
CA VAL A 142 -4.23 -3.08 3.85
C VAL A 142 -4.67 -1.79 3.17
N HIS A 143 -5.50 -1.90 2.11
CA HIS A 143 -6.22 -0.75 1.56
C HIS A 143 -7.20 -0.24 2.62
N ALA A 144 -7.14 1.06 2.94
CA ALA A 144 -7.96 1.67 3.98
C ALA A 144 -8.70 2.91 3.47
N GLY A 145 -9.94 3.07 3.89
CA GLY A 145 -10.82 4.14 3.46
C GLY A 145 -11.63 3.80 2.20
N VAL A 146 -12.07 4.82 1.51
CA VAL A 146 -12.89 4.69 0.30
C VAL A 146 -12.02 4.24 -0.88
N ASP A 147 -12.45 3.22 -1.63
CA ASP A 147 -11.87 2.92 -2.95
C ASP A 147 -12.54 3.76 -4.03
N ILE A 148 -11.73 4.54 -4.78
CA ILE A 148 -12.24 5.46 -5.82
C ILE A 148 -12.93 4.73 -6.98
N GLY A 149 -12.55 3.48 -7.23
CA GLY A 149 -13.16 2.61 -8.25
C GLY A 149 -14.39 1.84 -7.75
N LEU A 150 -14.58 1.72 -6.42
CA LEU A 150 -15.67 0.99 -5.76
C LEU A 150 -16.28 1.79 -4.59
N PRO A 151 -16.73 3.04 -4.79
CA PRO A 151 -17.05 3.96 -3.69
C PRO A 151 -18.40 3.70 -3.00
N SER A 152 -19.14 2.67 -3.37
CA SER A 152 -20.47 2.41 -2.84
C SER A 152 -20.50 1.92 -1.39
N VAL A 153 -19.48 1.16 -0.99
CA VAL A 153 -19.31 0.61 0.37
C VAL A 153 -17.85 0.74 0.74
N THR A 154 -17.55 1.22 1.92
CA THR A 154 -16.18 1.24 2.47
C THR A 154 -15.98 0.05 3.39
N HIS A 155 -15.13 -0.88 3.00
CA HIS A 155 -14.90 -2.12 3.73
C HIS A 155 -13.79 -2.03 4.78
N CYS A 156 -13.05 -0.92 4.85
CA CYS A 156 -12.01 -0.68 5.84
C CYS A 156 -12.11 0.76 6.37
N THR A 157 -12.98 0.98 7.35
CA THR A 157 -13.15 2.28 8.02
C THR A 157 -12.20 2.40 9.23
N PRO A 158 -11.92 3.62 9.73
CA PRO A 158 -11.15 3.81 10.94
C PRO A 158 -11.70 3.06 12.16
N ASP A 159 -13.02 2.93 12.31
CA ASP A 159 -13.62 2.15 13.41
C ASP A 159 -13.29 0.66 13.30
N MET A 160 -13.39 0.07 12.12
CA MET A 160 -13.01 -1.33 11.89
C MET A 160 -11.53 -1.55 12.15
N VAL A 161 -10.69 -0.59 11.81
CA VAL A 161 -9.25 -0.64 12.12
C VAL A 161 -9.03 -0.60 13.63
N CYS A 162 -9.73 0.26 14.38
CA CYS A 162 -9.64 0.29 15.84
C CYS A 162 -9.98 -1.09 16.45
N GLU A 163 -11.06 -1.74 16.01
CA GLU A 163 -11.41 -3.08 16.49
C GLU A 163 -10.29 -4.10 16.23
N VAL A 164 -9.70 -4.09 15.03
CA VAL A 164 -8.59 -5.01 14.70
C VAL A 164 -7.35 -4.70 15.56
N LEU A 165 -7.01 -3.42 15.75
CA LEU A 165 -5.88 -3.04 16.59
C LEU A 165 -6.07 -3.44 18.06
N ASP A 166 -7.29 -3.32 18.60
CA ASP A 166 -7.60 -3.66 19.98
C ASP A 166 -7.63 -5.17 20.23
N GLU A 167 -8.12 -5.96 19.27
CA GLU A 167 -8.27 -7.40 19.44
C GLU A 167 -7.03 -8.20 18.99
N VAL A 168 -6.32 -7.76 17.94
CA VAL A 168 -5.21 -8.53 17.33
C VAL A 168 -3.85 -7.98 17.74
N GLN A 169 -3.73 -6.67 17.96
CA GLN A 169 -2.47 -5.98 18.30
C GLN A 169 -1.33 -6.28 17.31
N PRO A 170 -1.53 -6.08 16.00
CA PRO A 170 -0.52 -6.38 15.01
C PRO A 170 0.69 -5.45 15.12
N GLU A 171 1.92 -6.01 15.05
CA GLU A 171 3.15 -5.23 15.19
C GLU A 171 3.55 -4.48 13.90
N ARG A 172 3.20 -5.04 12.74
CA ARG A 172 3.63 -4.56 11.42
C ARG A 172 2.46 -4.36 10.46
N LEU A 173 1.42 -3.69 10.93
CA LEU A 173 0.28 -3.32 10.09
C LEU A 173 0.54 -1.95 9.46
N VAL A 174 0.36 -1.84 8.15
CA VAL A 174 0.43 -0.60 7.37
C VAL A 174 -0.94 -0.34 6.76
N LEU A 175 -1.52 0.78 7.11
CA LEU A 175 -2.76 1.28 6.52
C LEU A 175 -2.43 2.14 5.31
N ALA A 176 -2.88 1.74 4.13
CA ALA A 176 -2.68 2.53 2.93
C ALA A 176 -3.43 3.87 3.01
N HIS A 177 -2.95 4.82 2.20
CA HIS A 177 -3.64 6.09 1.94
C HIS A 177 -3.82 6.95 3.19
N MET A 178 -2.74 7.12 3.95
CA MET A 178 -2.72 7.86 5.23
C MET A 178 -3.80 7.37 6.21
N GLY A 179 -3.94 6.03 6.29
CA GLY A 179 -4.80 5.37 7.27
C GLY A 179 -6.28 5.28 6.89
N GLY A 180 -6.72 5.91 5.78
CA GLY A 180 -8.11 5.87 5.36
C GLY A 180 -8.44 6.91 4.31
N TRP A 181 -8.29 6.55 3.01
CA TRP A 181 -8.55 7.48 1.91
C TRP A 181 -9.92 8.16 2.02
N ASN A 182 -9.94 9.49 1.92
CA ASN A 182 -11.14 10.35 2.04
C ASN A 182 -11.88 10.27 3.39
N LEU A 183 -11.29 9.64 4.42
CA LEU A 183 -11.80 9.59 5.80
C LEU A 183 -10.79 10.20 6.80
N TRP A 184 -9.96 11.14 6.36
CA TRP A 184 -8.81 11.65 7.13
C TRP A 184 -9.18 12.37 8.42
N ASP A 185 -10.36 12.99 8.53
CA ASP A 185 -10.86 13.55 9.79
C ASP A 185 -11.09 12.46 10.85
N GLU A 186 -11.64 11.31 10.42
CA GLU A 186 -11.83 10.16 11.30
C GLU A 186 -10.49 9.48 11.64
N VAL A 187 -9.57 9.38 10.68
CA VAL A 187 -8.20 8.90 10.91
C VAL A 187 -7.51 9.76 11.95
N LEU A 188 -7.58 11.09 11.81
CA LEU A 188 -7.00 12.03 12.76
C LEU A 188 -7.57 11.83 14.18
N ALA A 189 -8.87 11.62 14.28
CA ALA A 189 -9.56 11.48 15.57
C ALA A 189 -9.35 10.12 16.24
N LYS A 190 -9.19 9.02 15.47
CA LYS A 190 -9.28 7.64 15.98
C LYS A 190 -7.99 6.84 15.86
N LEU A 191 -7.17 7.10 14.84
CA LEU A 191 -6.01 6.26 14.48
C LEU A 191 -4.67 6.94 14.75
N CYS A 192 -4.59 8.28 14.68
CA CYS A 192 -3.33 8.97 14.93
C CYS A 192 -2.80 8.69 16.34
N GLY A 193 -1.50 8.39 16.43
CA GLY A 193 -0.81 8.01 17.67
C GLY A 193 -0.99 6.54 18.08
N ARG A 194 -1.82 5.76 17.37
CA ARG A 194 -1.94 4.31 17.59
C ARG A 194 -0.71 3.56 17.03
N ASN A 195 -0.48 2.34 17.54
CA ASN A 195 0.63 1.50 17.09
C ASN A 195 0.31 0.83 15.73
N VAL A 196 0.39 1.61 14.68
CA VAL A 196 0.14 1.20 13.30
C VAL A 196 0.95 2.11 12.38
N TYR A 197 1.36 1.62 11.21
CA TYR A 197 2.00 2.45 10.19
C TYR A 197 0.95 2.95 9.19
N MET A 198 1.25 4.06 8.53
CA MET A 198 0.44 4.60 7.42
C MET A 198 1.34 4.85 6.21
N ASP A 199 0.85 4.61 5.00
CA ASP A 199 1.59 5.02 3.81
C ASP A 199 1.02 6.30 3.18
N THR A 200 1.85 7.00 2.41
CA THR A 200 1.46 8.26 1.74
C THR A 200 0.77 8.04 0.39
N ALA A 201 0.62 6.79 -0.04
CA ALA A 201 0.14 6.43 -1.37
C ALA A 201 -1.18 7.12 -1.72
N PHE A 202 -1.22 7.79 -2.86
CA PHE A 202 -2.41 8.44 -3.41
C PHE A 202 -3.16 9.34 -2.39
N SER A 203 -2.43 10.03 -1.49
CA SER A 203 -3.05 10.80 -0.40
C SER A 203 -2.80 12.29 -0.48
N TYR A 204 -1.71 12.73 -1.12
CA TYR A 204 -1.30 14.12 -1.23
C TYR A 204 -0.82 14.46 -2.65
N GLY A 205 -0.98 15.72 -3.07
CA GLY A 205 -0.64 16.19 -4.42
C GLY A 205 -1.88 16.38 -5.30
N GLU A 206 -1.89 15.81 -6.49
CA GLU A 206 -3.02 15.93 -7.43
C GLU A 206 -3.39 14.58 -8.05
N ILE A 207 -4.68 14.40 -8.30
CA ILE A 207 -5.18 13.28 -9.09
C ILE A 207 -5.10 13.65 -10.58
N ALA A 208 -4.45 12.80 -11.36
CA ALA A 208 -4.48 12.92 -12.83
C ALA A 208 -5.79 12.32 -13.35
N TRP A 209 -6.71 13.18 -13.77
CA TRP A 209 -8.01 12.77 -14.29
C TRP A 209 -7.99 12.53 -15.80
N LEU A 210 -8.87 11.66 -16.28
CA LEU A 210 -9.20 11.59 -17.69
C LEU A 210 -9.91 12.88 -18.14
N SER A 211 -9.71 13.28 -19.39
CA SER A 211 -10.41 14.43 -19.97
C SER A 211 -11.94 14.22 -19.88
N GLY A 212 -12.65 15.22 -19.37
CA GLY A 212 -14.09 15.19 -19.19
C GLY A 212 -14.61 14.37 -18.00
N ALA A 213 -13.71 13.85 -17.15
CA ALA A 213 -14.12 13.21 -15.91
C ALA A 213 -14.65 14.22 -14.89
N GLU A 214 -15.64 13.81 -14.10
CA GLU A 214 -16.12 14.60 -12.97
C GLU A 214 -15.09 14.56 -11.83
N HIS A 215 -14.63 15.73 -11.40
CA HIS A 215 -13.63 15.90 -10.36
C HIS A 215 -14.25 15.94 -8.95
N ARG A 216 -14.98 14.90 -8.58
CA ARG A 216 -15.65 14.87 -7.26
C ARG A 216 -14.72 14.49 -6.09
N TRP A 217 -13.62 13.84 -6.38
CA TRP A 217 -12.66 13.39 -5.38
C TRP A 217 -11.45 14.34 -5.32
N LYS A 218 -10.93 14.54 -4.10
CA LYS A 218 -9.72 15.34 -3.85
C LYS A 218 -8.83 14.56 -2.90
N LEU A 219 -7.53 14.73 -3.07
CA LEU A 219 -6.55 14.30 -2.09
C LEU A 219 -6.59 15.21 -0.85
N ALA A 220 -5.95 14.80 0.23
CA ALA A 220 -5.84 15.61 1.42
C ALA A 220 -5.20 16.96 1.09
N SER A 221 -5.71 18.03 1.69
CA SER A 221 -5.02 19.32 1.63
C SER A 221 -3.69 19.24 2.36
N GLU A 222 -2.73 20.11 2.02
CA GLU A 222 -1.45 20.17 2.73
C GLU A 222 -1.66 20.32 4.24
N GLU A 223 -2.60 21.17 4.66
CA GLU A 223 -2.93 21.35 6.07
C GLU A 223 -3.37 20.05 6.76
N MET A 224 -4.28 19.29 6.12
CA MET A 224 -4.75 18.00 6.65
C MET A 224 -3.61 16.97 6.66
N PHE A 225 -2.84 16.90 5.59
CA PHE A 225 -1.72 15.96 5.48
C PHE A 225 -0.67 16.21 6.57
N LEU A 226 -0.30 17.47 6.80
CA LEU A 226 0.61 17.87 7.88
C LEU A 226 0.04 17.61 9.28
N LYS A 227 -1.27 17.83 9.49
CA LYS A 227 -1.95 17.46 10.75
C LYS A 227 -1.85 15.98 11.04
N LEU A 228 -2.07 15.13 10.03
CA LEU A 228 -1.95 13.67 10.17
C LEU A 228 -0.51 13.27 10.52
N ILE A 229 0.49 13.79 9.80
CA ILE A 229 1.91 13.50 10.09
C ILE A 229 2.25 13.93 11.52
N LYS A 230 1.89 15.13 11.93
CA LYS A 230 2.18 15.65 13.27
C LYS A 230 1.48 14.85 14.38
N ALA A 231 0.24 14.45 14.16
CA ALA A 231 -0.54 13.74 15.17
C ALA A 231 -0.17 12.24 15.26
N HIS A 232 0.26 11.64 14.15
CA HIS A 232 0.62 10.22 14.11
C HIS A 232 2.08 9.97 14.49
N GLY A 233 2.97 10.86 14.08
CA GLY A 233 4.42 10.75 14.19
C GLY A 233 5.06 10.27 12.89
N ALA A 234 6.07 11.02 12.41
CA ALA A 234 6.76 10.73 11.16
C ALA A 234 7.48 9.37 11.16
N ASP A 235 7.81 8.84 12.32
CA ASP A 235 8.47 7.53 12.53
C ASP A 235 7.60 6.31 12.18
N ARG A 236 6.30 6.53 11.94
CA ARG A 236 5.35 5.48 11.53
C ARG A 236 4.65 5.77 10.21
N ILE A 237 5.23 6.65 9.40
CA ILE A 237 4.75 6.92 8.05
C ILE A 237 5.77 6.43 7.05
N VAL A 238 5.34 5.66 6.06
CA VAL A 238 6.18 5.18 4.96
C VAL A 238 5.76 5.85 3.66
N PHE A 239 6.71 6.17 2.82
CA PHE A 239 6.45 6.69 1.49
C PHE A 239 5.86 5.60 0.59
N GLY A 240 4.80 5.92 -0.09
CA GLY A 240 4.17 5.11 -1.12
C GLY A 240 3.56 6.01 -2.19
N THR A 241 3.50 5.52 -3.42
CA THR A 241 2.95 6.29 -4.55
C THR A 241 1.62 5.76 -5.05
N ASP A 242 1.31 4.49 -4.80
CA ASP A 242 0.24 3.78 -5.49
C ASP A 242 0.48 3.71 -7.02
N SER A 243 1.77 3.70 -7.45
CA SER A 243 2.10 3.50 -8.87
C SER A 243 1.36 2.26 -9.40
N PRO A 244 0.71 2.34 -10.56
CA PRO A 244 0.86 3.33 -11.64
C PRO A 244 -0.02 4.59 -11.53
N TRP A 245 -0.78 4.82 -10.46
CA TRP A 245 -1.73 5.94 -10.37
C TRP A 245 -1.06 7.28 -10.09
N THR A 246 0.06 7.29 -9.38
CA THR A 246 0.86 8.49 -9.12
C THR A 246 2.27 8.34 -9.70
N ASP A 247 2.80 9.43 -10.28
CA ASP A 247 4.18 9.50 -10.74
C ASP A 247 5.14 9.57 -9.55
N GLN A 248 6.11 8.64 -9.48
CA GLN A 248 7.07 8.54 -8.37
C GLN A 248 7.88 9.82 -8.18
N LYS A 249 8.38 10.41 -9.28
CA LYS A 249 9.20 11.62 -9.22
C LYS A 249 8.43 12.81 -8.67
N ARG A 250 7.15 12.91 -9.02
CA ARG A 250 6.26 13.95 -8.52
C ARG A 250 5.98 13.74 -7.04
N ALA A 251 5.57 12.54 -6.63
CA ALA A 251 5.27 12.24 -5.24
C ALA A 251 6.47 12.50 -4.30
N ILE A 252 7.70 12.16 -4.73
CA ILE A 252 8.91 12.50 -3.98
C ILE A 252 9.05 14.02 -3.82
N LYS A 253 8.87 14.79 -4.89
CA LYS A 253 8.95 16.26 -4.84
C LYS A 253 7.89 16.84 -3.90
N ASP A 254 6.67 16.31 -3.95
CA ASP A 254 5.57 16.74 -3.09
C ASP A 254 5.91 16.54 -1.60
N ILE A 255 6.48 15.39 -1.22
CA ILE A 255 6.95 15.16 0.17
C ILE A 255 8.15 16.06 0.51
N GLN A 256 9.10 16.22 -0.40
CA GLN A 256 10.29 17.08 -0.18
C GLN A 256 9.92 18.55 0.01
N ALA A 257 8.85 19.02 -0.62
CA ALA A 257 8.38 20.41 -0.54
C ALA A 257 7.65 20.72 0.77
N LEU A 258 7.17 19.71 1.51
CA LEU A 258 6.48 19.92 2.77
C LEU A 258 7.37 20.62 3.82
N PRO A 259 6.80 21.47 4.68
CA PRO A 259 7.52 22.14 5.76
C PRO A 259 7.79 21.20 6.95
N LEU A 260 8.44 20.07 6.67
CA LEU A 260 8.89 19.07 7.66
C LEU A 260 10.41 19.19 7.85
N SER A 261 10.90 18.70 8.97
CA SER A 261 12.34 18.57 9.20
C SER A 261 12.98 17.61 8.18
N ASP A 262 14.26 17.78 7.88
CA ASP A 262 14.99 16.87 7.00
C ASP A 262 15.04 15.44 7.58
N GLU A 263 15.04 15.31 8.91
CA GLU A 263 14.97 14.03 9.60
C GLU A 263 13.63 13.34 9.35
N ASP A 264 12.49 14.03 9.51
CA ASP A 264 11.17 13.47 9.25
C ASP A 264 11.02 13.06 7.78
N LYS A 265 11.53 13.88 6.86
CA LYS A 265 11.53 13.54 5.42
C LYS A 265 12.32 12.28 5.12
N LYS A 266 13.50 12.10 5.74
CA LYS A 266 14.31 10.88 5.58
C LYS A 266 13.58 9.65 6.12
N LYS A 267 12.98 9.76 7.32
CA LYS A 267 12.17 8.69 7.91
C LYS A 267 11.03 8.27 6.97
N ILE A 268 10.26 9.23 6.50
CA ILE A 268 9.10 8.98 5.61
C ILE A 268 9.56 8.39 4.28
N LEU A 269 10.59 8.98 3.65
CA LEU A 269 11.02 8.58 2.31
C LEU A 269 11.73 7.22 2.26
N GLY A 270 12.27 6.72 3.38
CA GLY A 270 13.00 5.46 3.32
C GLY A 270 13.24 4.72 4.64
N GLU A 271 13.73 5.38 5.69
CA GLU A 271 14.22 4.72 6.90
C GLU A 271 13.15 3.83 7.56
N ASN A 272 11.93 4.32 7.71
CA ASN A 272 10.82 3.53 8.27
C ASN A 272 10.49 2.29 7.43
N ALA A 273 10.55 2.42 6.11
CA ALA A 273 10.31 1.30 5.20
C ALA A 273 11.43 0.26 5.26
N LEU A 274 12.70 0.70 5.36
CA LEU A 274 13.84 -0.21 5.56
C LEU A 274 13.69 -1.00 6.86
N GLN A 275 13.31 -0.34 7.95
CA GLN A 275 13.04 -0.99 9.23
C GLN A 275 11.92 -2.05 9.10
N LEU A 276 10.80 -1.72 8.45
CA LEU A 276 9.71 -2.67 8.20
C LEU A 276 10.15 -3.87 7.36
N LEU A 277 11.00 -3.65 6.35
CA LEU A 277 11.54 -4.71 5.50
C LEU A 277 12.64 -5.53 6.20
N GLY A 278 13.12 -5.08 7.35
CA GLY A 278 14.27 -5.71 8.05
C GLY A 278 15.54 -5.59 7.23
N LEU A 279 15.73 -4.46 6.56
CA LEU A 279 16.93 -4.11 5.80
C LEU A 279 17.79 -3.14 6.62
N PRO A 280 19.14 -3.17 6.46
CA PRO A 280 20.00 -2.21 7.11
C PRO A 280 19.71 -0.78 6.61
N ASP A 281 19.93 0.18 7.50
CA ASP A 281 19.94 1.58 7.11
C ASP A 281 20.98 1.83 6.03
N ALA A 282 20.70 2.76 5.13
CA ALA A 282 21.66 3.17 4.11
C ALA A 282 22.82 3.91 4.79
N GLU A 283 24.05 3.41 4.60
CA GLU A 283 25.27 4.12 4.99
C GLU A 283 25.40 5.46 4.26
#